data_a119db9239d83ab77ed9ee6718d91463
#
_entry.id   a119db9239d83ab77ed9ee6718d91463
#
_cell.length_a   1.000
_cell.length_b   1.000
_cell.length_c   1.000
_cell.angle_alpha   90.00
_cell.angle_beta   90.00
_cell.angle_gamma   90.00
#
_symmetry.space_group_name_H-M   'P 1'
#
loop_
_entity.id
_entity.type
_entity.pdbx_description
1 polymer ?
#
loop_
_entity_poly.entity_id
_entity_poly.type
_entity_poly.pdbx_seq_one_letter_code
_entity_poly.pdbx_strand_id
1 'polypeptide(L)'
;MEDGQYEAMLLSLPETERKRLLDGDWDVAEGCAFPEFNKLKHVVEPFELPTNWPRIRAADYGYASPSCVLWGAIDWDNNIWVYKELYVKHFTAEQLAAKIIEMEEWDPNPHYAVLDKSCWNRTGYGPSIAETMIRAGC
;
A
#
# COMPACT_ATOMS: atom_id res chain seq x y z
N MET A 1 -4.32 13.98 41.23
CA MET A 1 -5.45 14.11 40.29
C MET A 1 -6.12 12.75 40.27
N GLU A 2 -7.41 12.68 40.58
CA GLU A 2 -8.13 11.40 40.62
C GLU A 2 -8.26 10.80 39.21
N ASP A 3 -7.94 9.52 39.07
CA ASP A 3 -7.92 8.79 37.79
C ASP A 3 -9.22 8.98 36.96
N GLY A 4 -10.36 9.11 37.61
CA GLY A 4 -11.65 9.31 36.93
C GLY A 4 -11.84 10.68 36.23
N GLN A 5 -11.14 11.72 36.66
CA GLN A 5 -11.20 13.03 36.00
C GLN A 5 -10.35 13.07 34.71
N TYR A 6 -9.25 12.33 34.70
CA TYR A 6 -8.40 12.20 33.52
C TYR A 6 -9.08 11.39 32.42
N GLU A 7 -9.72 10.26 32.78
CA GLU A 7 -10.50 9.46 31.84
C GLU A 7 -11.69 10.25 31.26
N ALA A 8 -12.43 11.00 32.06
CA ALA A 8 -13.52 11.82 31.59
C ALA A 8 -13.07 12.94 30.62
N MET A 9 -11.89 13.52 30.86
CA MET A 9 -11.28 14.50 29.98
C MET A 9 -10.89 13.87 28.64
N LEU A 10 -10.30 12.67 28.68
CA LEU A 10 -9.92 11.93 27.46
C LEU A 10 -11.14 11.56 26.61
N LEU A 11 -12.25 11.19 27.24
CA LEU A 11 -13.50 10.86 26.53
C LEU A 11 -14.17 12.07 25.86
N SER A 12 -13.83 13.30 26.30
CA SER A 12 -14.32 14.53 25.66
C SER A 12 -13.53 14.96 24.43
N LEU A 13 -12.35 14.37 24.21
CA LEU A 13 -11.50 14.68 23.06
C LEU A 13 -11.96 13.97 21.78
N PRO A 14 -11.67 14.53 20.59
CA PRO A 14 -11.83 13.81 19.34
C PRO A 14 -11.12 12.46 19.37
N GLU A 15 -11.65 11.48 18.69
CA GLU A 15 -11.14 10.08 18.72
C GLU A 15 -9.66 10.00 18.36
N THR A 16 -9.19 10.82 17.43
CA THR A 16 -7.79 10.93 17.01
C THR A 16 -6.87 11.41 18.13
N GLU A 17 -7.28 12.44 18.87
CA GLU A 17 -6.50 12.96 20.01
C GLU A 17 -6.53 11.99 21.19
N ARG A 18 -7.68 11.34 21.42
CA ARG A 18 -7.81 10.33 22.46
C ARG A 18 -6.89 9.14 22.21
N LYS A 19 -6.80 8.63 20.99
CA LYS A 19 -5.89 7.56 20.60
C LYS A 19 -4.43 7.95 20.80
N ARG A 20 -4.05 9.17 20.44
CA ARG A 20 -2.69 9.68 20.70
C ARG A 20 -2.30 9.65 22.17
N LEU A 21 -3.21 10.06 23.04
CA LEU A 21 -2.95 10.19 24.47
C LEU A 21 -3.06 8.86 25.24
N LEU A 22 -3.97 7.96 24.82
CA LEU A 22 -4.16 6.66 25.48
C LEU A 22 -3.18 5.60 24.97
N ASP A 23 -2.96 5.54 23.67
CA ASP A 23 -2.20 4.46 23.04
C ASP A 23 -0.75 4.87 22.74
N GLY A 24 -0.40 6.15 22.98
CA GLY A 24 0.91 6.70 22.61
C GLY A 24 1.13 6.69 21.08
N ASP A 25 0.06 6.58 20.32
CA ASP A 25 0.11 6.50 18.86
C ASP A 25 0.18 7.90 18.24
N TRP A 26 1.40 8.39 18.09
CA TRP A 26 1.68 9.70 17.47
C TRP A 26 1.59 9.67 15.93
N ASP A 27 1.41 8.48 15.33
CA ASP A 27 1.26 8.32 13.88
C ASP A 27 -0.17 8.60 13.38
N VAL A 28 -1.14 8.79 14.27
CA VAL A 28 -2.50 9.21 13.91
C VAL A 28 -2.48 10.69 13.54
N ALA A 29 -2.28 10.97 12.24
CA ALA A 29 -2.36 12.34 11.72
C ALA A 29 -3.83 12.75 11.46
N GLU A 30 -4.18 14.01 11.75
CA GLU A 30 -5.41 14.61 11.23
C GLU A 30 -5.42 14.51 9.71
N GLY A 31 -6.52 13.98 9.14
CA GLY A 31 -6.64 13.76 7.69
C GLY A 31 -6.08 12.44 7.18
N CYS A 32 -5.79 11.48 8.08
CA CYS A 32 -5.43 10.13 7.66
C CYS A 32 -6.55 9.49 6.83
N ALA A 33 -6.21 8.97 5.64
CA ALA A 33 -7.18 8.33 4.75
C ALA A 33 -7.76 7.03 5.34
N PHE A 34 -7.03 6.39 6.25
CA PHE A 34 -7.41 5.14 6.92
C PHE A 34 -7.23 5.29 8.44
N PRO A 35 -8.19 5.95 9.13
CA PRO A 35 -8.08 6.20 10.58
C PRO A 35 -8.13 4.90 11.40
N GLU A 36 -8.64 3.81 10.83
CA GLU A 36 -8.70 2.49 11.46
C GLU A 36 -7.37 1.74 11.43
N PHE A 37 -6.39 2.22 10.64
CA PHE A 37 -5.08 1.59 10.60
C PHE A 37 -4.38 1.71 11.96
N ASN A 38 -3.98 0.58 12.50
CA ASN A 38 -3.27 0.50 13.77
C ASN A 38 -2.10 -0.48 13.61
N LYS A 39 -0.88 -0.01 13.86
CA LYS A 39 0.33 -0.82 13.72
C LYS A 39 0.30 -2.09 14.55
N LEU A 40 -0.20 -2.01 15.79
CA LEU A 40 -0.26 -3.17 16.70
C LEU A 40 -1.22 -4.25 16.21
N LYS A 41 -2.20 -3.88 15.38
CA LYS A 41 -3.21 -4.80 14.84
C LYS A 41 -2.89 -5.26 13.43
N HIS A 42 -2.39 -4.34 12.58
CA HIS A 42 -2.29 -4.58 11.14
C HIS A 42 -0.86 -4.88 10.66
N VAL A 43 0.14 -4.66 11.51
CA VAL A 43 1.53 -5.04 11.23
C VAL A 43 1.87 -6.27 12.06
N VAL A 44 2.28 -7.32 11.39
CA VAL A 44 2.64 -8.60 12.02
C VAL A 44 4.12 -8.90 11.80
N GLU A 45 4.68 -9.75 12.63
CA GLU A 45 6.03 -10.27 12.43
C GLU A 45 6.12 -11.01 11.09
N PRO A 46 7.22 -10.85 10.33
CA PRO A 46 7.42 -11.55 9.08
C PRO A 46 7.30 -13.06 9.23
N PHE A 47 6.60 -13.70 8.29
CA PHE A 47 6.44 -15.15 8.23
C PHE A 47 6.55 -15.64 6.79
N GLU A 48 6.82 -16.92 6.59
CA GLU A 48 6.84 -17.52 5.26
C GLU A 48 5.42 -17.60 4.67
N LEU A 49 5.21 -16.93 3.56
CA LEU A 49 3.93 -16.97 2.85
C LEU A 49 3.79 -18.29 2.09
N PRO A 50 2.71 -19.06 2.32
CA PRO A 50 2.44 -20.27 1.58
C PRO A 50 2.46 -20.05 0.07
N THR A 51 3.10 -20.92 -0.68
CA THR A 51 3.24 -20.81 -2.14
C THR A 51 1.92 -20.97 -2.89
N ASN A 52 0.94 -21.61 -2.27
CA ASN A 52 -0.40 -21.83 -2.81
C ASN A 52 -1.38 -20.67 -2.52
N TRP A 53 -0.96 -19.64 -1.82
CA TRP A 53 -1.78 -18.42 -1.70
C TRP A 53 -1.69 -17.61 -2.99
N PRO A 54 -2.82 -17.17 -3.56
CA PRO A 54 -2.83 -16.29 -4.72
C PRO A 54 -2.03 -15.01 -4.46
N ARG A 55 -1.19 -14.63 -5.43
CA ARG A 55 -0.45 -13.36 -5.39
C ARG A 55 -1.17 -12.31 -6.21
N ILE A 56 -1.15 -11.09 -5.71
CA ILE A 56 -1.71 -9.92 -6.38
C ILE A 56 -0.69 -8.81 -6.37
N ARG A 57 -0.79 -7.91 -7.34
CA ARG A 57 -0.01 -6.68 -7.40
C ARG A 57 -0.93 -5.51 -7.68
N ALA A 58 -0.75 -4.40 -6.99
CA ALA A 58 -1.42 -3.14 -7.27
C ALA A 58 -0.38 -2.03 -7.46
N ALA A 59 -0.57 -1.20 -8.47
CA ALA A 59 0.34 -0.11 -8.78
C ALA A 59 -0.43 1.20 -9.02
N ASP A 60 0.10 2.26 -8.43
CA ASP A 60 -0.27 3.63 -8.72
C ASP A 60 0.96 4.35 -9.30
N TYR A 61 0.85 4.82 -10.54
CA TYR A 61 1.94 5.45 -11.26
C TYR A 61 1.98 6.95 -11.03
N GLY A 62 3.13 7.44 -10.61
CA GLY A 62 3.47 8.86 -10.59
C GLY A 62 4.87 9.08 -11.16
N TYR A 63 5.12 10.25 -11.74
CA TYR A 63 6.47 10.66 -12.15
C TYR A 63 7.02 11.72 -11.18
N ALA A 64 6.39 12.89 -11.14
CA ALA A 64 6.72 13.94 -10.15
C ALA A 64 6.21 13.58 -8.75
N SER A 65 5.04 12.96 -8.66
CA SER A 65 4.56 12.26 -7.47
C SER A 65 5.19 10.86 -7.40
N PRO A 66 5.28 10.24 -6.21
CA PRO A 66 5.79 8.88 -6.12
C PRO A 66 4.92 7.88 -6.89
N SER A 67 5.56 6.91 -7.55
CA SER A 67 4.90 5.65 -7.88
C SER A 67 4.91 4.75 -6.66
N CYS A 68 3.80 4.05 -6.41
CA CYS A 68 3.69 3.04 -5.37
C CYS A 68 3.26 1.71 -5.99
N VAL A 69 3.97 0.65 -5.67
CA VAL A 69 3.61 -0.72 -6.07
C VAL A 69 3.59 -1.58 -4.83
N LEU A 70 2.49 -2.28 -4.61
CA LEU A 70 2.31 -3.19 -3.49
C LEU A 70 2.08 -4.61 -4.00
N TRP A 71 2.72 -5.58 -3.37
CA TRP A 71 2.48 -7.00 -3.58
C TRP A 71 1.78 -7.59 -2.37
N GLY A 72 0.72 -8.32 -2.61
CA GLY A 72 -0.08 -8.98 -1.61
C GLY A 72 -0.26 -10.47 -1.89
N ALA A 73 -0.45 -11.23 -0.82
CA ALA A 73 -0.91 -12.61 -0.85
C ALA A 73 -2.31 -12.68 -0.23
N ILE A 74 -3.18 -13.52 -0.78
CA ILE A 74 -4.54 -13.71 -0.26
C ILE A 74 -4.62 -15.06 0.42
N ASP A 75 -4.99 -15.08 1.70
CA ASP A 75 -5.21 -16.32 2.43
C ASP A 75 -6.61 -16.91 2.18
N TRP A 76 -6.89 -18.06 2.78
CA TRP A 76 -8.16 -18.77 2.61
C TRP A 76 -9.35 -18.08 3.31
N ASP A 77 -9.08 -17.14 4.22
CA ASP A 77 -10.06 -16.31 4.90
C ASP A 77 -10.27 -14.97 4.18
N ASN A 78 -9.66 -14.79 3.00
CA ASN A 78 -9.65 -13.57 2.19
C ASN A 78 -8.95 -12.37 2.85
N ASN A 79 -8.04 -12.59 3.79
CA ASN A 79 -7.16 -11.53 4.24
C ASN A 79 -6.07 -11.26 3.19
N ILE A 80 -5.72 -9.99 3.02
CA ILE A 80 -4.63 -9.57 2.14
C ILE A 80 -3.41 -9.27 2.99
N TRP A 81 -2.33 -10.01 2.75
CA TRP A 81 -1.04 -9.86 3.41
C TRP A 81 -0.11 -9.11 2.48
N VAL A 82 0.11 -7.81 2.74
CA VAL A 82 1.08 -7.01 1.98
C VAL A 82 2.47 -7.37 2.46
N TYR A 83 3.32 -7.88 1.56
CA TYR A 83 4.64 -8.41 1.91
C TYR A 83 5.80 -7.71 1.22
N LYS A 84 5.51 -6.89 0.20
CA LYS A 84 6.53 -6.18 -0.56
C LYS A 84 5.99 -4.84 -1.05
N GLU A 85 6.84 -3.82 -1.04
CA GLU A 85 6.53 -2.48 -1.52
C GLU A 85 7.67 -1.94 -2.39
N LEU A 86 7.30 -1.19 -3.42
CA LEU A 86 8.19 -0.31 -4.17
C LEU A 86 7.61 1.10 -4.14
N TYR A 87 8.38 2.05 -3.60
CA TYR A 87 7.98 3.44 -3.52
C TYR A 87 9.09 4.33 -4.10
N VAL A 88 8.89 4.85 -5.31
CA VAL A 88 9.92 5.54 -6.09
C VAL A 88 9.38 6.78 -6.78
N LYS A 89 10.27 7.75 -7.05
CA LYS A 89 9.97 8.96 -7.83
C LYS A 89 10.83 9.00 -9.09
N HIS A 90 10.33 9.73 -10.08
CA HIS A 90 11.06 10.04 -11.32
C HIS A 90 11.41 8.83 -12.18
N PHE A 91 10.66 7.73 -12.02
CA PHE A 91 10.74 6.59 -12.91
C PHE A 91 9.79 6.78 -14.08
N THR A 92 10.28 6.57 -15.31
CA THR A 92 9.39 6.42 -16.48
C THR A 92 8.60 5.13 -16.37
N ALA A 93 7.57 4.98 -17.19
CA ALA A 93 6.76 3.75 -17.20
C ALA A 93 7.61 2.50 -17.51
N GLU A 94 8.58 2.62 -18.42
CA GLU A 94 9.53 1.55 -18.76
C GLU A 94 10.44 1.20 -17.57
N GLN A 95 10.97 2.23 -16.88
CA GLN A 95 11.85 2.02 -15.73
C GLN A 95 11.09 1.37 -14.56
N LEU A 96 9.83 1.81 -14.34
CA LEU A 96 8.99 1.20 -13.31
C LEU A 96 8.68 -0.25 -13.64
N ALA A 97 8.30 -0.54 -14.90
CA ALA A 97 8.04 -1.91 -15.35
C ALA A 97 9.28 -2.81 -15.19
N ALA A 98 10.45 -2.34 -15.61
CA ALA A 98 11.71 -3.08 -15.45
C ALA A 98 12.00 -3.38 -13.97
N LYS A 99 11.78 -2.40 -13.08
CA LYS A 99 11.99 -2.59 -11.64
C LYS A 99 11.00 -3.56 -11.02
N ILE A 100 9.75 -3.55 -11.45
CA ILE A 100 8.73 -4.52 -11.03
C ILE A 100 9.16 -5.93 -11.42
N ILE A 101 9.56 -6.14 -12.69
CA ILE A 101 10.02 -7.45 -13.20
C ILE A 101 11.23 -7.95 -12.40
N GLU A 102 12.21 -7.09 -12.15
CA GLU A 102 13.37 -7.42 -11.32
C GLU A 102 12.95 -7.89 -9.91
N MET A 103 12.00 -7.18 -9.29
CA MET A 103 11.53 -7.51 -7.95
C MET A 103 10.68 -8.79 -7.90
N GLU A 104 10.14 -9.24 -9.03
CA GLU A 104 9.33 -10.46 -9.17
C GLU A 104 10.15 -11.69 -9.59
N GLU A 105 11.45 -11.55 -9.87
CA GLU A 105 12.29 -12.64 -10.40
C GLU A 105 12.21 -13.94 -9.57
N TRP A 106 12.06 -13.82 -8.26
CA TRP A 106 12.03 -14.96 -7.32
C TRP A 106 10.65 -15.17 -6.66
N ASP A 107 9.66 -14.39 -7.05
CA ASP A 107 8.30 -14.50 -6.54
C ASP A 107 7.42 -15.34 -7.50
N PRO A 108 6.40 -16.02 -6.97
CA PRO A 108 5.33 -16.53 -7.82
C PRO A 108 4.68 -15.37 -8.59
N ASN A 109 4.46 -15.55 -9.88
CA ASN A 109 3.79 -14.55 -10.71
C ASN A 109 2.43 -14.17 -10.10
N PRO A 110 2.07 -12.88 -10.05
CA PRO A 110 0.79 -12.47 -9.54
C PRO A 110 -0.34 -13.06 -10.39
N HIS A 111 -1.40 -13.53 -9.75
CA HIS A 111 -2.61 -14.03 -10.41
C HIS A 111 -3.27 -12.94 -11.25
N TYR A 112 -3.23 -11.72 -10.74
CA TYR A 112 -3.61 -10.52 -11.48
C TYR A 112 -2.87 -9.30 -10.93
N ALA A 113 -2.72 -8.32 -11.82
CA ALA A 113 -2.15 -7.02 -11.48
C ALA A 113 -3.19 -5.92 -11.75
N VAL A 114 -3.24 -4.94 -10.86
CA VAL A 114 -4.12 -3.78 -10.97
C VAL A 114 -3.27 -2.53 -11.15
N LEU A 115 -3.65 -1.72 -12.12
CA LEU A 115 -3.05 -0.41 -12.37
C LEU A 115 -4.17 0.65 -12.35
N ASP A 116 -3.88 1.83 -11.83
CA ASP A 116 -4.85 2.91 -11.81
C ASP A 116 -5.42 3.21 -13.20
N LYS A 117 -6.73 3.48 -13.24
CA LYS A 117 -7.46 3.72 -14.50
C LYS A 117 -6.88 4.88 -15.30
N SER A 118 -6.32 5.89 -14.67
CA SER A 118 -5.73 7.05 -15.35
C SER A 118 -4.56 6.66 -16.26
N CYS A 119 -3.86 5.58 -15.93
CA CYS A 119 -2.72 5.06 -16.70
C CYS A 119 -3.11 4.52 -18.08
N TRP A 120 -4.39 4.27 -18.33
CA TRP A 120 -4.91 3.85 -19.64
C TRP A 120 -5.26 5.04 -20.56
N ASN A 121 -5.27 6.26 -20.00
CA ASN A 121 -5.53 7.45 -20.79
C ASN A 121 -4.33 7.79 -21.67
N ARG A 122 -4.58 8.09 -22.94
CA ARG A 122 -3.56 8.59 -23.87
C ARG A 122 -3.47 10.11 -23.76
N THR A 123 -2.29 10.62 -23.47
CA THR A 123 -1.99 12.06 -23.40
C THR A 123 -1.18 12.52 -24.61
N GLY A 124 -1.60 12.17 -25.81
CA GLY A 124 -0.89 12.53 -27.05
C GLY A 124 -0.86 11.39 -28.06
N TYR A 125 0.14 11.42 -28.96
CA TYR A 125 0.27 10.44 -30.05
C TYR A 125 0.98 9.14 -29.65
N GLY A 126 1.47 9.04 -28.41
CA GLY A 126 2.19 7.85 -27.93
C GLY A 126 1.30 6.80 -27.27
N PRO A 127 1.88 5.68 -26.86
CA PRO A 127 1.18 4.68 -26.04
C PRO A 127 0.82 5.28 -24.67
N SER A 128 -0.23 4.76 -24.05
CA SER A 128 -0.53 5.07 -22.64
C SER A 128 0.54 4.48 -21.72
N ILE A 129 0.56 4.92 -20.45
CA ILE A 129 1.44 4.37 -19.41
C ILE A 129 1.24 2.85 -19.31
N ALA A 130 -0.02 2.41 -19.24
CA ALA A 130 -0.36 1.00 -19.16
C ALA A 130 0.14 0.21 -20.40
N GLU A 131 -0.10 0.72 -21.63
CA GLU A 131 0.41 0.10 -22.85
C GLU A 131 1.94 0.01 -22.86
N THR A 132 2.63 1.01 -22.32
CA THR A 132 4.09 1.04 -22.21
C THR A 132 4.58 -0.04 -21.24
N MET A 133 3.97 -0.16 -20.06
CA MET A 133 4.32 -1.19 -19.08
C MET A 133 4.07 -2.60 -19.62
N ILE A 134 2.93 -2.83 -20.29
CA ILE A 134 2.62 -4.12 -20.93
C ILE A 134 3.67 -4.48 -22.00
N ARG A 135 4.07 -3.51 -22.85
CA ARG A 135 5.14 -3.74 -23.85
C ARG A 135 6.47 -4.08 -23.24
N ALA A 136 6.76 -3.56 -22.03
CA ALA A 136 7.95 -3.89 -21.27
C ALA A 136 7.87 -5.27 -20.57
N GLY A 137 6.72 -5.95 -20.64
CA GLY A 137 6.53 -7.29 -20.08
C GLY A 137 5.96 -7.32 -18.66
N CYS A 138 5.44 -6.18 -18.19
CA CYS A 138 4.87 -6.05 -16.83
C CYS A 138 3.36 -6.25 -16.81
#